data_a89aac8766dfd2bedef8580f3a2d6e3a
#
_entry.id   a89aac8766dfd2bedef8580f3a2d6e3a
#
_cell.length_a   1.000
_cell.length_b   1.000
_cell.length_c   1.000
_cell.angle_alpha   90.00
_cell.angle_beta   90.00
_cell.angle_gamma   90.00
#
_symmetry.space_group_name_H-M   'P 1'
#
loop_
_entity.id
_entity.type
_entity.pdbx_description
1 polymer ?
#
loop_
_entity_poly.entity_id
_entity_poly.type
_entity_poly.pdbx_seq_one_letter_code
_entity_poly.pdbx_strand_id
1 'polypeptide(L)'
;MEKIKKVKGFTLIEVLVYMSVVAVLFTIVSISAQNQKMKQNFAVEKRNISMFIRKIQQYAQQNRKEYILDFQISKNTAFFMEETAGKKDIIDKMAISGEISYMTNNTDKNADFVRRTTDEGNFERGFSVYLLNKKGDRIYYRISTNTINAAKYPIISIYRAKKPINIKDDYTKSQLWEEEL
;
A
#
# COMPACT_ATOMS: atom_id res chain seq x y z
N MET A 1 30.66 14.91 65.00
CA MET A 1 30.25 13.51 64.63
C MET A 1 29.18 13.56 63.57
N GLU A 2 29.56 13.31 62.29
CA GLU A 2 28.65 13.28 61.17
C GLU A 2 27.86 11.96 61.18
N LYS A 3 26.53 12.04 61.20
CA LYS A 3 25.66 10.85 61.12
C LYS A 3 25.70 10.31 59.67
N ILE A 4 26.39 9.20 59.46
CA ILE A 4 26.33 8.45 58.17
C ILE A 4 24.89 8.01 57.97
N LYS A 5 24.20 8.62 56.97
CA LYS A 5 22.88 8.16 56.52
C LYS A 5 23.04 6.77 55.88
N LYS A 6 22.47 5.75 56.52
CA LYS A 6 22.36 4.40 55.90
C LYS A 6 21.52 4.51 54.66
N VAL A 7 22.14 4.35 53.50
CA VAL A 7 21.45 4.19 52.22
C VAL A 7 20.78 2.81 52.22
N LYS A 8 19.46 2.77 52.19
CA LYS A 8 18.71 1.52 52.02
C LYS A 8 18.96 1.01 50.61
N GLY A 9 19.63 -0.13 50.49
CA GLY A 9 19.75 -0.83 49.19
C GLY A 9 18.40 -1.42 48.77
N PHE A 10 18.19 -1.53 47.45
CA PHE A 10 17.02 -2.22 46.91
C PHE A 10 17.07 -3.71 47.24
N THR A 11 15.92 -4.29 47.52
CA THR A 11 15.80 -5.74 47.68
C THR A 11 15.80 -6.41 46.32
N LEU A 12 16.26 -7.66 46.24
CA LEU A 12 16.26 -8.43 44.99
C LEU A 12 14.85 -8.50 44.34
N ILE A 13 13.81 -8.57 45.20
CA ILE A 13 12.43 -8.66 44.73
C ILE A 13 11.94 -7.34 44.10
N GLU A 14 12.34 -6.19 44.67
CA GLU A 14 12.04 -4.88 44.07
C GLU A 14 12.65 -4.73 42.70
N VAL A 15 13.91 -5.13 42.53
CA VAL A 15 14.57 -5.10 41.21
C VAL A 15 13.86 -6.01 40.21
N LEU A 16 13.44 -7.21 40.61
CA LEU A 16 12.68 -8.13 39.71
C LEU A 16 11.32 -7.55 39.32
N VAL A 17 10.62 -6.91 40.24
CA VAL A 17 9.34 -6.24 39.97
C VAL A 17 9.54 -5.08 38.98
N TYR A 18 10.53 -4.20 39.21
CA TYR A 18 10.82 -3.12 38.27
C TYR A 18 11.18 -3.62 36.88
N MET A 19 12.01 -4.67 36.76
CA MET A 19 12.37 -5.24 35.47
C MET A 19 11.16 -5.83 34.73
N SER A 20 10.25 -6.50 35.45
CA SER A 20 9.03 -7.05 34.85
C SER A 20 8.09 -5.95 34.32
N VAL A 21 7.90 -4.86 35.08
CA VAL A 21 7.11 -3.69 34.65
C VAL A 21 7.73 -3.04 33.41
N VAL A 22 9.04 -2.83 33.41
CA VAL A 22 9.76 -2.26 32.26
C VAL A 22 9.61 -3.14 31.03
N ALA A 23 9.72 -4.48 31.15
CA ALA A 23 9.55 -5.41 30.05
C ALA A 23 8.13 -5.34 29.44
N VAL A 24 7.08 -5.25 30.27
CA VAL A 24 5.69 -5.10 29.81
C VAL A 24 5.51 -3.77 29.06
N LEU A 25 6.00 -2.66 29.63
CA LEU A 25 5.92 -1.35 28.97
C LEU A 25 6.64 -1.35 27.63
N PHE A 26 7.83 -1.94 27.56
CA PHE A 26 8.59 -2.04 26.31
C PHE A 26 7.85 -2.84 25.24
N THR A 27 7.16 -3.91 25.63
CA THR A 27 6.33 -4.72 24.72
C THR A 27 5.18 -3.89 24.13
N ILE A 28 4.46 -3.12 24.96
CA ILE A 28 3.35 -2.26 24.51
C ILE A 28 3.84 -1.20 23.53
N VAL A 29 4.95 -0.53 23.84
CA VAL A 29 5.55 0.49 22.96
C VAL A 29 5.98 -0.12 21.62
N SER A 30 6.58 -1.31 21.63
CA SER A 30 7.04 -2.00 20.42
C SER A 30 5.88 -2.36 19.49
N ILE A 31 4.76 -2.87 20.03
CA ILE A 31 3.56 -3.19 19.24
C ILE A 31 2.96 -1.91 18.65
N SER A 32 2.88 -0.84 19.42
CA SER A 32 2.36 0.45 18.95
C SER A 32 3.21 1.02 17.81
N ALA A 33 4.53 0.97 17.94
CA ALA A 33 5.47 1.44 16.91
C ALA A 33 5.34 0.64 15.61
N GLN A 34 5.19 -0.69 15.68
CA GLN A 34 4.98 -1.53 14.50
C GLN A 34 3.68 -1.20 13.78
N ASN A 35 2.59 -1.01 14.52
CA ASN A 35 1.30 -0.62 13.95
C ASN A 35 1.37 0.75 13.27
N GLN A 36 2.07 1.70 13.86
CA GLN A 36 2.26 3.03 13.28
C GLN A 36 3.10 2.97 12.00
N LYS A 37 4.20 2.21 11.99
CA LYS A 37 5.02 1.98 10.80
C LYS A 37 4.21 1.37 9.67
N MET A 38 3.38 0.37 9.96
CA MET A 38 2.51 -0.27 8.96
C MET A 38 1.52 0.74 8.35
N LYS A 39 0.87 1.58 9.17
CA LYS A 39 -0.03 2.63 8.68
C LYS A 39 0.69 3.63 7.78
N GLN A 40 1.90 4.04 8.15
CA GLN A 40 2.73 4.95 7.34
C GLN A 40 3.11 4.31 6.00
N ASN A 41 3.53 3.04 5.98
CA ASN A 41 3.86 2.33 4.75
C ASN A 41 2.65 2.29 3.81
N PHE A 42 1.45 1.98 4.30
CA PHE A 42 0.25 2.02 3.48
C PHE A 42 -0.06 3.42 2.96
N ALA A 43 0.08 4.46 3.79
CA ALA A 43 -0.20 5.83 3.39
C ALA A 43 0.73 6.31 2.27
N VAL A 44 2.01 5.98 2.37
CA VAL A 44 3.01 6.30 1.34
C VAL A 44 2.73 5.50 0.06
N GLU A 45 2.50 4.21 0.18
CA GLU A 45 2.36 3.32 -0.96
C GLU A 45 1.09 3.62 -1.77
N LYS A 46 -0.07 3.80 -1.12
CA LYS A 46 -1.30 4.17 -1.83
C LYS A 46 -1.15 5.50 -2.58
N ARG A 47 -0.46 6.48 -1.97
CA ARG A 47 -0.18 7.76 -2.61
C ARG A 47 0.71 7.58 -3.83
N ASN A 48 1.80 6.84 -3.71
CA ASN A 48 2.74 6.61 -4.80
C ASN A 48 2.06 5.91 -5.98
N ILE A 49 1.34 4.82 -5.72
CA ILE A 49 0.61 4.08 -6.76
C ILE A 49 -0.43 4.97 -7.45
N SER A 50 -1.26 5.68 -6.70
CA SER A 50 -2.29 6.55 -7.28
C SER A 50 -1.70 7.70 -8.09
N MET A 51 -0.62 8.31 -7.61
CA MET A 51 0.08 9.37 -8.35
C MET A 51 0.74 8.83 -9.63
N PHE A 52 1.33 7.64 -9.57
CA PHE A 52 1.96 7.01 -10.73
C PHE A 52 0.93 6.66 -11.82
N ILE A 53 -0.20 6.05 -11.43
CA ILE A 53 -1.32 5.77 -12.34
C ILE A 53 -1.83 7.08 -12.96
N ARG A 54 -2.07 8.11 -12.14
CA ARG A 54 -2.55 9.42 -12.61
C ARG A 54 -1.58 10.07 -13.59
N LYS A 55 -0.29 9.98 -13.33
CA LYS A 55 0.76 10.46 -14.24
C LYS A 55 0.65 9.81 -15.62
N ILE A 56 0.49 8.48 -15.68
CA ILE A 56 0.35 7.75 -16.94
C ILE A 56 -0.90 8.20 -17.69
N GLN A 57 -2.03 8.34 -17.00
CA GLN A 57 -3.29 8.80 -17.58
C GLN A 57 -3.18 10.23 -18.15
N GLN A 58 -2.56 11.14 -17.39
CA GLN A 58 -2.34 12.52 -17.87
C GLN A 58 -1.40 12.56 -19.08
N TYR A 59 -0.37 11.74 -19.08
CA TYR A 59 0.57 11.66 -20.22
C TYR A 59 -0.13 11.16 -21.48
N ALA A 60 -1.00 10.14 -21.36
CA ALA A 60 -1.80 9.62 -22.46
C ALA A 60 -2.73 10.68 -23.03
N GLN A 61 -3.44 11.43 -22.16
CA GLN A 61 -4.31 12.54 -22.58
C GLN A 61 -3.56 13.66 -23.30
N GLN A 62 -2.42 14.07 -22.75
CA GLN A 62 -1.64 15.19 -23.29
C GLN A 62 -1.04 14.86 -24.65
N ASN A 63 -0.53 13.64 -24.81
CA ASN A 63 0.15 13.23 -26.03
C ASN A 63 -0.78 12.56 -27.06
N ARG A 64 -2.03 12.26 -26.68
CA ARG A 64 -3.00 11.51 -27.50
C ARG A 64 -2.42 10.20 -28.00
N LYS A 65 -1.79 9.45 -27.08
CA LYS A 65 -1.14 8.17 -27.35
C LYS A 65 -1.47 7.15 -26.27
N GLU A 66 -1.40 5.88 -26.64
CA GLU A 66 -1.48 4.76 -25.71
C GLU A 66 -0.16 4.54 -25.00
N TYR A 67 -0.25 4.19 -23.72
CA TYR A 67 0.89 3.86 -22.87
C TYR A 67 0.64 2.60 -22.08
N ILE A 68 1.72 2.01 -21.57
CA ILE A 68 1.70 0.75 -20.83
C ILE A 68 2.08 1.01 -19.38
N LEU A 69 1.24 0.56 -18.45
CA LEU A 69 1.57 0.32 -17.07
C LEU A 69 1.93 -1.17 -16.92
N ASP A 70 3.19 -1.46 -16.61
CA ASP A 70 3.67 -2.81 -16.28
C ASP A 70 4.04 -2.85 -14.79
N PHE A 71 3.22 -3.53 -14.02
CA PHE A 71 3.34 -3.62 -12.57
C PHE A 71 4.03 -4.94 -12.22
N GLN A 72 5.37 -4.92 -12.10
CA GLN A 72 6.18 -6.09 -11.79
C GLN A 72 6.39 -6.20 -10.27
N ILE A 73 5.42 -6.78 -9.59
CA ILE A 73 5.44 -6.97 -8.14
C ILE A 73 6.62 -7.86 -7.74
N SER A 74 6.91 -8.88 -8.55
CA SER A 74 8.03 -9.79 -8.36
C SER A 74 9.38 -9.09 -8.30
N LYS A 75 9.51 -7.94 -8.95
CA LYS A 75 10.72 -7.10 -8.99
C LYS A 75 10.62 -5.83 -8.13
N ASN A 76 9.55 -5.69 -7.36
CA ASN A 76 9.27 -4.49 -6.57
C ASN A 76 9.32 -3.19 -7.39
N THR A 77 8.84 -3.22 -8.64
CA THR A 77 8.91 -2.07 -9.53
C THR A 77 7.69 -2.02 -10.45
N ALA A 78 7.12 -0.84 -10.64
CA ALA A 78 6.17 -0.55 -11.69
C ALA A 78 6.84 0.30 -12.77
N PHE A 79 6.58 -0.04 -14.04
CA PHE A 79 7.13 0.66 -15.19
C PHE A 79 6.03 1.38 -15.95
N PHE A 80 6.35 2.58 -16.39
CA PHE A 80 5.60 3.37 -17.35
C PHE A 80 6.35 3.32 -18.68
N MET A 81 5.71 2.78 -19.72
CA MET A 81 6.37 2.51 -20.99
C MET A 81 5.54 3.01 -22.17
N GLU A 82 6.22 3.38 -23.24
CA GLU A 82 5.66 3.60 -24.58
C GLU A 82 6.04 2.41 -25.48
N GLU A 83 5.12 1.98 -26.34
CA GLU A 83 5.39 0.95 -27.35
C GLU A 83 5.36 1.58 -28.74
N THR A 84 6.50 1.59 -29.43
CA THR A 84 6.64 2.10 -30.80
C THR A 84 7.22 1.01 -31.67
N ALA A 85 6.49 0.61 -32.71
CA ALA A 85 6.92 -0.44 -33.67
C ALA A 85 7.33 -1.76 -32.99
N GLY A 86 6.62 -2.16 -31.92
CA GLY A 86 6.89 -3.40 -31.18
C GLY A 86 8.03 -3.31 -30.16
N LYS A 87 8.70 -2.16 -30.08
CA LYS A 87 9.73 -1.91 -29.07
C LYS A 87 9.12 -1.15 -27.88
N LYS A 88 9.40 -1.62 -26.66
CA LYS A 88 8.95 -0.98 -25.43
C LYS A 88 10.08 -0.14 -24.83
N ASP A 89 9.86 1.16 -24.77
CA ASP A 89 10.79 2.10 -24.17
C ASP A 89 10.24 2.57 -22.80
N ILE A 90 11.08 2.49 -21.76
CA ILE A 90 10.71 2.90 -20.40
C ILE A 90 10.77 4.42 -20.33
N ILE A 91 9.64 5.05 -20.01
CA ILE A 91 9.54 6.50 -19.78
C ILE A 91 9.83 6.82 -18.31
N ASP A 92 9.29 6.02 -17.40
CA ASP A 92 9.48 6.21 -15.96
C ASP A 92 9.30 4.89 -15.20
N LYS A 93 9.76 4.87 -13.96
CA LYS A 93 9.61 3.72 -13.07
C LYS A 93 9.33 4.18 -11.64
N MET A 94 8.56 3.37 -10.91
CA MET A 94 8.25 3.57 -9.50
C MET A 94 8.67 2.33 -8.70
N ALA A 95 9.39 2.53 -7.60
CA ALA A 95 9.65 1.46 -6.65
C ALA A 95 8.37 1.10 -5.88
N ILE A 96 8.11 -0.19 -5.72
CA ILE A 96 6.99 -0.75 -4.95
C ILE A 96 7.54 -1.29 -3.64
N SER A 97 6.81 -1.08 -2.54
CA SER A 97 7.24 -1.52 -1.22
C SER A 97 7.23 -3.05 -1.07
N GLY A 98 8.37 -3.65 -0.74
CA GLY A 98 8.44 -5.07 -0.36
C GLY A 98 7.85 -5.41 1.03
N GLU A 99 7.39 -4.40 1.78
CA GLU A 99 6.74 -4.58 3.09
C GLU A 99 5.22 -4.76 2.97
N ILE A 100 4.67 -4.66 1.76
CA ILE A 100 3.26 -4.78 1.44
C ILE A 100 3.11 -5.89 0.39
N SER A 101 2.05 -6.67 0.49
CA SER A 101 1.62 -7.59 -0.57
C SER A 101 0.53 -6.93 -1.42
N TYR A 102 0.46 -7.32 -2.68
CA TYR A 102 -0.47 -6.73 -3.64
C TYR A 102 -1.33 -7.80 -4.30
N MET A 103 -2.50 -7.41 -4.75
CA MET A 103 -3.39 -8.24 -5.53
C MET A 103 -4.21 -7.35 -6.47
N THR A 104 -4.56 -7.84 -7.63
CA THR A 104 -5.56 -7.19 -8.49
C THR A 104 -6.85 -8.01 -8.51
N ASN A 105 -7.93 -7.42 -9.02
CA ASN A 105 -9.20 -8.11 -9.16
C ASN A 105 -9.18 -9.33 -10.11
N ASN A 106 -8.13 -9.49 -10.91
CA ASN A 106 -8.00 -10.55 -11.92
C ASN A 106 -6.70 -11.33 -11.83
N THR A 107 -5.94 -11.20 -10.73
CA THR A 107 -4.66 -11.87 -10.60
C THR A 107 -4.51 -12.48 -9.21
N ASP A 108 -3.65 -13.48 -9.12
CA ASP A 108 -3.22 -14.04 -7.85
C ASP A 108 -2.44 -13.01 -7.01
N LYS A 109 -2.29 -13.32 -5.73
CA LYS A 109 -1.49 -12.52 -4.82
C LYS A 109 -0.06 -12.36 -5.34
N ASN A 110 0.42 -11.12 -5.37
CA ASN A 110 1.75 -10.73 -5.84
C ASN A 110 2.06 -11.13 -7.30
N ALA A 111 1.05 -11.36 -8.12
CA ALA A 111 1.23 -11.60 -9.55
C ALA A 111 1.47 -10.28 -10.30
N ASP A 112 2.39 -10.31 -11.24
CA ASP A 112 2.65 -9.21 -12.14
C ASP A 112 1.45 -8.97 -13.07
N PHE A 113 1.19 -7.73 -13.45
CA PHE A 113 0.11 -7.42 -14.38
C PHE A 113 0.45 -6.22 -15.28
N VAL A 114 -0.14 -6.23 -16.47
CA VAL A 114 0.03 -5.17 -17.47
C VAL A 114 -1.33 -4.55 -17.81
N ARG A 115 -1.36 -3.23 -17.99
CA ARG A 115 -2.52 -2.47 -18.46
C ARG A 115 -2.09 -1.46 -19.50
N ARG A 116 -2.96 -1.25 -20.52
CA ARG A 116 -2.78 -0.21 -21.53
C ARG A 116 -3.76 0.93 -21.27
N THR A 117 -3.34 2.14 -21.55
CA THR A 117 -4.25 3.28 -21.62
C THR A 117 -4.79 3.42 -23.03
N THR A 118 -5.93 4.09 -23.15
CA THR A 118 -6.37 4.70 -24.41
C THR A 118 -5.64 6.03 -24.61
N ASP A 119 -5.74 6.60 -25.78
CA ASP A 119 -5.24 7.94 -26.13
C ASP A 119 -5.97 9.07 -25.36
N GLU A 120 -7.16 8.78 -24.79
CA GLU A 120 -7.92 9.67 -23.92
C GLU A 120 -7.48 9.59 -22.44
N GLY A 121 -6.52 8.71 -22.12
CA GLY A 121 -5.98 8.54 -20.76
C GLY A 121 -6.75 7.59 -19.86
N ASN A 122 -7.80 6.93 -20.37
CA ASN A 122 -8.46 5.86 -19.66
C ASN A 122 -7.67 4.55 -19.83
N PHE A 123 -7.84 3.61 -18.91
CA PHE A 123 -7.34 2.25 -19.16
C PHE A 123 -8.37 1.47 -19.98
N GLU A 124 -7.92 0.65 -20.92
CA GLU A 124 -8.78 -0.22 -21.75
C GLU A 124 -9.74 -1.06 -20.90
N ARG A 125 -9.27 -1.47 -19.72
CA ARG A 125 -10.08 -2.18 -18.72
C ARG A 125 -9.80 -1.60 -17.35
N GLY A 126 -10.85 -1.25 -16.61
CA GLY A 126 -10.74 -0.86 -15.21
C GLY A 126 -10.14 -1.98 -14.37
N PHE A 127 -9.34 -1.61 -13.41
CA PHE A 127 -8.73 -2.55 -12.49
C PHE A 127 -8.68 -1.96 -11.08
N SER A 128 -8.50 -2.84 -10.12
CA SER A 128 -8.25 -2.44 -8.75
C SER A 128 -6.96 -3.06 -8.25
N VAL A 129 -6.16 -2.28 -7.55
CA VAL A 129 -4.99 -2.75 -6.81
C VAL A 129 -5.36 -2.78 -5.34
N TYR A 130 -5.29 -3.95 -4.74
CA TYR A 130 -5.51 -4.17 -3.32
C TYR A 130 -4.17 -4.18 -2.60
N LEU A 131 -4.08 -3.46 -1.49
CA LEU A 131 -2.92 -3.40 -0.63
C LEU A 131 -3.17 -4.28 0.59
N LEU A 132 -2.33 -5.29 0.78
CA LEU A 132 -2.44 -6.28 1.83
C LEU A 132 -1.29 -6.11 2.83
N ASN A 133 -1.45 -6.66 4.03
CA ASN A 133 -0.31 -6.79 4.94
C ASN A 133 0.80 -7.65 4.33
N LYS A 134 1.98 -7.65 4.90
CA LYS A 134 3.16 -8.39 4.41
C LYS A 134 2.90 -9.89 4.25
N LYS A 135 2.07 -10.50 5.12
CA LYS A 135 1.66 -11.91 5.01
C LYS A 135 0.70 -12.15 3.84
N GLY A 136 0.02 -11.10 3.36
CA GLY A 136 -0.94 -11.14 2.28
C GLY A 136 -2.23 -11.90 2.63
N ASP A 137 -2.62 -11.91 3.88
CA ASP A 137 -3.86 -12.54 4.34
C ASP A 137 -4.96 -11.53 4.67
N ARG A 138 -4.62 -10.23 4.79
CA ARG A 138 -5.57 -9.16 5.13
C ARG A 138 -5.44 -7.96 4.21
N ILE A 139 -6.56 -7.52 3.66
CA ILE A 139 -6.68 -6.37 2.77
C ILE A 139 -7.02 -5.14 3.59
N TYR A 140 -6.32 -4.02 3.33
CA TYR A 140 -6.51 -2.74 4.02
C TYR A 140 -6.98 -1.64 3.09
N TYR A 141 -6.50 -1.61 1.83
CA TYR A 141 -6.81 -0.56 0.87
C TYR A 141 -7.09 -1.14 -0.51
N ARG A 142 -7.89 -0.41 -1.28
CA ARG A 142 -8.16 -0.66 -2.68
C ARG A 142 -7.99 0.64 -3.45
N ILE A 143 -7.16 0.64 -4.47
CA ILE A 143 -7.03 1.72 -5.45
C ILE A 143 -7.72 1.23 -6.71
N SER A 144 -8.77 1.92 -7.14
CA SER A 144 -9.59 1.51 -8.27
C SER A 144 -9.51 2.54 -9.40
N THR A 145 -9.29 2.04 -10.60
CA THR A 145 -9.44 2.84 -11.83
C THR A 145 -10.75 2.44 -12.50
N ASN A 146 -11.59 3.40 -12.78
CA ASN A 146 -12.84 3.15 -13.48
C ASN A 146 -12.64 3.33 -14.97
N THR A 147 -13.11 2.36 -15.78
CA THR A 147 -13.44 2.55 -17.18
C THR A 147 -14.90 2.96 -17.26
N ILE A 148 -15.20 4.21 -17.01
CA ILE A 148 -16.55 4.68 -17.33
C ILE A 148 -16.46 5.29 -18.71
N ASN A 149 -17.01 4.63 -19.72
CA ASN A 149 -17.22 5.16 -21.09
C ASN A 149 -18.01 6.47 -21.09
N ALA A 150 -18.61 6.84 -19.94
CA ALA A 150 -19.37 8.07 -19.75
C ALA A 150 -18.57 9.18 -19.03
N ALA A 151 -17.45 8.89 -18.40
CA ALA A 151 -16.65 9.90 -17.71
C ALA A 151 -15.65 10.50 -18.69
N LYS A 152 -15.80 11.80 -18.96
CA LYS A 152 -14.89 12.58 -19.80
C LYS A 152 -13.44 12.63 -19.27
N TYR A 153 -13.24 12.18 -18.04
CA TYR A 153 -11.95 12.22 -17.34
C TYR A 153 -11.67 10.90 -16.59
N PRO A 154 -10.43 10.42 -16.61
CA PRO A 154 -10.04 9.24 -15.87
C PRO A 154 -10.14 9.48 -14.37
N ILE A 155 -10.86 8.60 -13.68
CA ILE A 155 -11.10 8.67 -12.24
C ILE A 155 -10.30 7.59 -11.53
N ILE A 156 -9.60 7.97 -10.46
CA ILE A 156 -8.96 7.06 -9.52
C ILE A 156 -9.62 7.27 -8.17
N SER A 157 -10.22 6.21 -7.64
CA SER A 157 -10.81 6.20 -6.30
C SER A 157 -9.95 5.36 -5.36
N ILE A 158 -9.75 5.85 -4.15
CA ILE A 158 -9.03 5.16 -3.09
C ILE A 158 -10.04 4.79 -2.02
N TYR A 159 -10.05 3.51 -1.65
CA TYR A 159 -10.94 2.99 -0.62
C TYR A 159 -10.14 2.40 0.52
N ARG A 160 -10.57 2.66 1.74
CA ARG A 160 -10.08 2.01 2.94
C ARG A 160 -11.08 0.95 3.39
N ALA A 161 -10.59 -0.21 3.79
CA ALA A 161 -11.42 -1.21 4.45
C ALA A 161 -11.86 -0.70 5.84
N LYS A 162 -13.16 -0.74 6.14
CA LYS A 162 -13.70 -0.36 7.48
C LYS A 162 -13.08 -1.20 8.60
N LYS A 163 -12.76 -2.47 8.29
CA LYS A 163 -11.96 -3.39 9.11
C LYS A 163 -11.07 -4.19 8.16
N PRO A 164 -9.87 -4.64 8.58
CA PRO A 164 -9.03 -5.49 7.75
C PRO A 164 -9.80 -6.71 7.26
N ILE A 165 -9.96 -6.85 5.94
CA ILE A 165 -10.75 -7.89 5.28
C ILE A 165 -9.85 -9.10 5.07
N ASN A 166 -10.30 -10.30 5.44
CA ASN A 166 -9.57 -11.52 5.12
C ASN A 166 -9.66 -11.80 3.62
N ILE A 167 -8.56 -12.20 2.99
CA ILE A 167 -8.53 -12.49 1.54
C ILE A 167 -9.48 -13.62 1.13
N LYS A 168 -9.83 -14.50 2.08
CA LYS A 168 -10.79 -15.60 1.86
C LYS A 168 -12.25 -15.16 1.88
N ASP A 169 -12.52 -13.95 2.40
CA ASP A 169 -13.86 -13.38 2.45
C ASP A 169 -14.19 -12.73 1.11
N ASP A 170 -15.49 -12.48 0.88
CA ASP A 170 -15.94 -11.73 -0.30
C ASP A 170 -15.62 -10.24 -0.14
N TYR A 171 -14.40 -9.86 -0.55
CA TYR A 171 -13.88 -8.49 -0.47
C TYR A 171 -14.44 -7.56 -1.56
N THR A 172 -15.31 -8.06 -2.44
CA THR A 172 -15.91 -7.25 -3.52
C THR A 172 -17.08 -6.39 -3.04
N LYS A 173 -17.70 -6.75 -1.92
CA LYS A 173 -18.87 -6.06 -1.35
C LYS A 173 -18.58 -4.60 -1.03
N SER A 174 -19.33 -3.67 -1.62
CA SER A 174 -19.16 -2.22 -1.44
C SER A 174 -19.30 -1.77 0.02
N GLN A 175 -20.15 -2.41 0.81
CA GLN A 175 -20.36 -2.10 2.22
C GLN A 175 -19.14 -2.25 3.13
N LEU A 176 -18.12 -3.00 2.69
CA LEU A 176 -16.88 -3.22 3.42
C LEU A 176 -15.88 -2.05 3.26
N TRP A 177 -16.15 -1.17 2.31
CA TRP A 177 -15.26 -0.11 1.90
C TRP A 177 -15.79 1.27 2.26
N GLU A 178 -14.87 2.16 2.53
CA GLU A 178 -15.10 3.59 2.73
C GLU A 178 -14.17 4.34 1.79
N GLU A 179 -14.74 5.23 0.97
CA GLU A 179 -13.94 6.02 0.04
C GLU A 179 -13.13 7.06 0.83
N GLU A 180 -11.84 7.14 0.56
CA GLU A 180 -10.98 8.20 1.09
C GLU A 180 -10.98 9.37 0.08
N LEU A 181 -11.45 10.52 0.53
CA LEU A 181 -11.44 11.79 -0.22
C LEU A 181 -10.03 12.37 -0.31
#